data_a60c2b5600e38ad07c62a8d8c59a14a0
#
_entry.id   a60c2b5600e38ad07c62a8d8c59a14a0
#
_cell.length_a   1.000
_cell.length_b   1.000
_cell.length_c   1.000
_cell.angle_alpha   90.00
_cell.angle_beta   90.00
_cell.angle_gamma   90.00
#
_symmetry.space_group_name_H-M   'P 1'
#
loop_
_entity.id
_entity.type
_entity.pdbx_description
1 polymer ?
#
loop_
_entity_poly.entity_id
_entity_poly.type
_entity_poly.pdbx_seq_one_letter_code
_entity_poly.pdbx_strand_id
1 'polypeptide(L)'
;SGSTRIASINANGFDLGSTTVYAYPYSGASRYQNNQYYADRNIVIRPTNIPAGYVSVRFYFTDTEAKSLLAASGCATCTKPNDPYELGVTKYSGTAIQENGTLADNFNGTYMYILPANTEIIPYDNGYYAEFPVNSFSEFWLNNGGVNGDEPLPVNILSFEAGKQGGAVLLQWQTANEINVASYTVERSANGRDFS
;
A
#
# COMPACT_ATOMS: atom_id res chain seq x y z
N SER A 1 -27.99 -3.58 -15.74
CA SER A 1 -27.18 -3.18 -14.59
C SER A 1 -25.70 -3.31 -14.98
N GLY A 2 -24.99 -2.19 -15.09
CA GLY A 2 -23.56 -2.21 -15.38
C GLY A 2 -22.80 -2.89 -14.23
N SER A 3 -21.79 -3.71 -14.56
CA SER A 3 -20.88 -4.27 -13.57
C SER A 3 -19.90 -3.16 -13.15
N THR A 4 -19.91 -2.76 -11.88
CA THR A 4 -18.94 -1.82 -11.34
C THR A 4 -17.67 -2.59 -10.96
N ARG A 5 -16.54 -2.23 -11.54
CA ARG A 5 -15.25 -2.80 -11.17
C ARG A 5 -14.81 -2.21 -9.82
N ILE A 6 -14.44 -3.06 -8.88
CA ILE A 6 -14.04 -2.68 -7.52
C ILE A 6 -12.54 -2.80 -7.34
N ALA A 7 -11.97 -3.94 -7.75
CA ALA A 7 -10.54 -4.18 -7.71
C ALA A 7 -10.10 -5.08 -8.87
N SER A 8 -8.83 -5.03 -9.20
CA SER A 8 -8.16 -6.02 -10.01
C SER A 8 -6.74 -6.28 -9.48
N ILE A 9 -6.20 -7.45 -9.73
CA ILE A 9 -4.89 -7.86 -9.23
C ILE A 9 -4.08 -8.39 -10.40
N ASN A 10 -2.88 -7.84 -10.58
CA ASN A 10 -1.86 -8.46 -11.39
C ASN A 10 -0.99 -9.33 -10.46
N ALA A 11 -1.17 -10.62 -10.56
CA ALA A 11 -0.51 -11.58 -9.69
C ALA A 11 0.98 -11.82 -10.02
N ASN A 12 1.53 -11.18 -11.06
CA ASN A 12 2.93 -11.33 -11.48
C ASN A 12 3.40 -12.79 -11.62
N GLY A 13 2.49 -13.65 -12.06
CA GLY A 13 2.77 -15.10 -12.25
C GLY A 13 2.61 -15.94 -10.97
N PHE A 14 2.31 -15.36 -9.81
CA PHE A 14 2.00 -16.12 -8.60
C PHE A 14 0.58 -16.69 -8.66
N ASP A 15 0.42 -17.90 -8.15
CA ASP A 15 -0.91 -18.52 -7.97
C ASP A 15 -1.53 -18.03 -6.66
N LEU A 16 -2.52 -17.16 -6.75
CA LEU A 16 -3.27 -16.66 -5.61
C LEU A 16 -4.42 -17.60 -5.19
N GLY A 17 -4.71 -18.62 -5.99
CA GLY A 17 -5.86 -19.49 -5.80
C GLY A 17 -7.19 -18.74 -5.90
N SER A 18 -8.21 -19.26 -5.21
CA SER A 18 -9.49 -18.55 -5.11
C SER A 18 -9.32 -17.25 -4.33
N THR A 19 -9.71 -16.13 -4.92
CA THR A 19 -9.55 -14.80 -4.31
C THR A 19 -10.91 -14.13 -4.15
N THR A 20 -11.26 -13.78 -2.91
CA THR A 20 -12.49 -13.05 -2.60
C THR A 20 -12.16 -11.58 -2.34
N VAL A 21 -12.96 -10.69 -2.91
CA VAL A 21 -12.89 -9.24 -2.66
C VAL A 21 -14.20 -8.79 -2.05
N TYR A 22 -14.11 -8.16 -0.88
CA TYR A 22 -15.25 -7.49 -0.23
C TYR A 22 -15.09 -5.99 -0.42
N ALA A 23 -16.18 -5.30 -0.69
CA ALA A 23 -16.25 -3.84 -0.73
C ALA A 23 -17.23 -3.34 0.34
N TYR A 24 -16.78 -2.37 1.11
CA TYR A 24 -17.56 -1.79 2.20
C TYR A 24 -17.80 -0.30 1.91
N PRO A 25 -18.91 0.05 1.24
CA PRO A 25 -19.28 1.45 1.04
C PRO A 25 -19.79 2.04 2.37
N TYR A 26 -19.53 3.33 2.54
CA TYR A 26 -19.95 4.09 3.71
C TYR A 26 -20.61 5.39 3.25
N SER A 27 -21.70 5.79 3.90
CA SER A 27 -22.48 7.00 3.56
C SER A 27 -22.69 7.94 4.75
N GLY A 28 -21.91 7.76 5.84
CA GLY A 28 -21.98 8.60 7.02
C GLY A 28 -21.10 9.84 6.94
N ALA A 29 -20.78 10.43 8.09
CA ALA A 29 -19.82 11.53 8.19
C ALA A 29 -18.40 11.09 7.79
N SER A 30 -17.54 12.06 7.39
CA SER A 30 -16.16 11.79 7.01
C SER A 30 -15.46 10.91 8.03
N ARG A 31 -14.87 9.81 7.57
CA ARG A 31 -14.13 8.87 8.44
C ARG A 31 -12.72 9.37 8.67
N TYR A 32 -12.28 9.34 9.92
CA TYR A 32 -10.91 9.71 10.27
C TYR A 32 -10.39 8.88 11.45
N GLN A 33 -9.11 8.59 11.41
CA GLN A 33 -8.36 7.90 12.47
C GLN A 33 -6.86 8.13 12.21
N ASN A 34 -6.02 7.99 13.23
CA ASN A 34 -4.56 8.16 13.10
C ASN A 34 -4.17 9.47 12.40
N ASN A 35 -4.85 10.57 12.73
CA ASN A 35 -4.62 11.90 12.18
C ASN A 35 -4.77 12.02 10.66
N GLN A 36 -5.60 11.19 10.04
CA GLN A 36 -5.91 11.27 8.61
C GLN A 36 -7.37 10.93 8.31
N TYR A 37 -7.86 11.44 7.19
CA TYR A 37 -9.15 11.07 6.63
C TYR A 37 -9.04 9.87 5.69
N TYR A 38 -10.10 9.09 5.60
CA TYR A 38 -10.22 7.92 4.76
C TYR A 38 -11.39 8.06 3.79
N ALA A 39 -11.27 7.50 2.61
CA ALA A 39 -12.36 7.45 1.63
C ALA A 39 -13.59 6.70 2.18
N ASP A 40 -14.75 6.99 1.58
CA ASP A 40 -16.05 6.42 1.98
C ASP A 40 -16.22 4.95 1.57
N ARG A 41 -15.22 4.36 0.92
CA ARG A 41 -15.18 2.93 0.63
C ARG A 41 -13.80 2.37 0.91
N ASN A 42 -13.78 1.17 1.43
CA ASN A 42 -12.60 0.34 1.55
C ASN A 42 -12.85 -1.04 0.97
N ILE A 43 -11.80 -1.79 0.74
CA ILE A 43 -11.86 -3.16 0.24
C ILE A 43 -11.07 -4.10 1.13
N VAL A 44 -11.52 -5.34 1.20
CA VAL A 44 -10.78 -6.45 1.80
C VAL A 44 -10.51 -7.48 0.71
N ILE A 45 -9.28 -7.91 0.57
CA ILE A 45 -8.87 -8.92 -0.40
C ILE A 45 -8.35 -10.14 0.35
N ARG A 46 -8.91 -11.32 0.04
CA ARG A 46 -8.55 -12.59 0.68
C ARG A 46 -8.29 -13.66 -0.38
N PRO A 47 -7.03 -13.84 -0.80
CA PRO A 47 -6.66 -14.97 -1.63
C PRO A 47 -6.50 -16.23 -0.77
N THR A 48 -6.61 -17.40 -1.39
CA THR A 48 -6.31 -18.67 -0.75
C THR A 48 -4.80 -18.85 -0.52
N ASN A 49 -4.00 -18.37 -1.46
CA ASN A 49 -2.54 -18.47 -1.42
C ASN A 49 -1.91 -17.08 -1.27
N ILE A 50 -0.93 -16.97 -0.37
CA ILE A 50 -0.14 -15.74 -0.22
C ILE A 50 0.96 -15.75 -1.29
N PRO A 51 1.14 -14.66 -2.06
CA PRO A 51 2.21 -14.59 -3.05
C PRO A 51 3.59 -14.59 -2.38
N ALA A 52 4.57 -15.21 -3.04
CA ALA A 52 5.96 -15.22 -2.55
C ALA A 52 6.71 -13.91 -2.85
N GLY A 53 6.08 -12.95 -3.51
CA GLY A 53 6.66 -11.67 -3.88
C GLY A 53 5.57 -10.62 -4.11
N TYR A 54 5.97 -9.47 -4.65
CA TYR A 54 5.04 -8.37 -4.88
C TYR A 54 4.09 -8.65 -6.05
N VAL A 55 2.84 -8.30 -5.83
CA VAL A 55 1.77 -8.24 -6.82
C VAL A 55 1.26 -6.80 -6.89
N SER A 56 0.62 -6.41 -7.99
CA SER A 56 0.01 -5.10 -8.12
C SER A 56 -1.50 -5.18 -7.91
N VAL A 57 -2.04 -4.32 -7.07
CA VAL A 57 -3.47 -4.17 -6.82
C VAL A 57 -3.94 -2.86 -7.44
N ARG A 58 -5.07 -2.90 -8.17
CA ARG A 58 -5.84 -1.72 -8.57
C ARG A 58 -7.10 -1.64 -7.75
N PHE A 59 -7.26 -0.56 -7.04
CA PHE A 59 -8.46 -0.20 -6.31
C PHE A 59 -9.21 0.88 -7.07
N TYR A 60 -10.38 0.55 -7.61
CA TYR A 60 -11.21 1.48 -8.41
C TYR A 60 -12.11 2.31 -7.50
N PHE A 61 -12.18 3.61 -7.76
CA PHE A 61 -13.02 4.54 -7.03
C PHE A 61 -13.58 5.63 -7.99
N THR A 62 -14.72 6.17 -7.63
CA THR A 62 -15.41 7.17 -8.43
C THR A 62 -14.90 8.58 -8.15
N ASP A 63 -15.10 9.50 -9.09
CA ASP A 63 -14.85 10.93 -8.91
C ASP A 63 -15.65 11.51 -7.72
N THR A 64 -16.85 10.98 -7.47
CA THR A 64 -17.66 11.37 -6.30
C THR A 64 -17.00 10.96 -4.99
N GLU A 65 -16.46 9.74 -4.88
CA GLU A 65 -15.73 9.28 -3.69
C GLU A 65 -14.44 10.08 -3.47
N ALA A 66 -13.71 10.40 -4.53
CA ALA A 66 -12.56 11.29 -4.46
C ALA A 66 -12.95 12.68 -3.91
N LYS A 67 -13.96 13.31 -4.48
CA LYS A 67 -14.46 14.62 -4.04
C LYS A 67 -14.95 14.61 -2.60
N SER A 68 -15.61 13.54 -2.16
CA SER A 68 -16.03 13.39 -0.77
C SER A 68 -14.83 13.42 0.18
N LEU A 69 -13.76 12.70 -0.14
CA LEU A 69 -12.53 12.70 0.66
C LEU A 69 -11.83 14.06 0.66
N LEU A 70 -11.73 14.72 -0.48
CA LEU A 70 -11.15 16.08 -0.59
C LEU A 70 -11.94 17.12 0.23
N ALA A 71 -13.26 16.96 0.33
CA ALA A 71 -14.15 17.82 1.10
C ALA A 71 -14.25 17.40 2.60
N ALA A 72 -13.61 16.30 3.00
CA ALA A 72 -13.72 15.76 4.36
C ALA A 72 -13.40 16.80 5.42
N SER A 73 -14.16 16.78 6.53
CA SER A 73 -14.09 17.76 7.62
C SER A 73 -14.49 17.12 8.94
N GLY A 74 -14.28 17.84 10.06
CA GLY A 74 -14.64 17.39 11.40
C GLY A 74 -13.44 17.00 12.28
N CYS A 75 -12.24 16.87 11.72
CA CYS A 75 -11.00 16.64 12.47
C CYS A 75 -9.99 17.75 12.15
N ALA A 76 -9.66 18.57 13.14
CA ALA A 76 -8.80 19.74 12.94
C ALA A 76 -7.32 19.40 12.69
N THR A 77 -6.88 18.21 13.10
CA THR A 77 -5.48 17.76 12.98
C THR A 77 -5.28 16.70 11.89
N CYS A 78 -6.36 16.24 11.27
CA CYS A 78 -6.27 15.19 10.26
C CYS A 78 -5.82 15.73 8.92
N THR A 79 -4.94 14.99 8.28
CA THR A 79 -4.51 15.23 6.91
C THR A 79 -5.48 14.60 5.91
N LYS A 80 -5.54 15.17 4.73
CA LYS A 80 -6.26 14.67 3.56
C LYS A 80 -5.54 15.09 2.29
N PRO A 81 -5.73 14.40 1.16
CA PRO A 81 -5.19 14.85 -0.12
C PRO A 81 -5.86 16.17 -0.56
N ASN A 82 -5.16 16.97 -1.35
CA ASN A 82 -5.69 18.17 -1.99
C ASN A 82 -6.27 17.89 -3.38
N ASP A 83 -5.80 16.81 -3.99
CA ASP A 83 -6.36 16.28 -5.24
C ASP A 83 -6.27 14.74 -5.26
N PRO A 84 -6.96 14.06 -6.20
CA PRO A 84 -6.95 12.60 -6.26
C PRO A 84 -5.57 11.98 -6.50
N TYR A 85 -4.63 12.70 -7.10
CA TYR A 85 -3.28 12.19 -7.41
C TYR A 85 -2.35 12.19 -6.19
N GLU A 86 -2.77 12.80 -5.09
CA GLU A 86 -2.08 12.75 -3.79
C GLU A 86 -2.54 11.58 -2.91
N LEU A 87 -3.33 10.65 -3.47
CA LEU A 87 -3.79 9.48 -2.74
C LEU A 87 -2.70 8.44 -2.57
N GLY A 88 -2.61 7.93 -1.37
CA GLY A 88 -1.95 6.70 -1.00
C GLY A 88 -2.94 5.68 -0.46
N VAL A 89 -2.43 4.62 0.15
CA VAL A 89 -3.22 3.51 0.66
C VAL A 89 -2.76 3.13 2.05
N THR A 90 -3.69 2.99 2.98
CA THR A 90 -3.44 2.30 4.23
C THR A 90 -3.88 0.85 4.09
N LYS A 91 -2.98 -0.08 4.38
CA LYS A 91 -3.28 -1.49 4.58
C LYS A 91 -3.37 -1.77 6.07
N TYR A 92 -4.50 -2.25 6.54
CA TYR A 92 -4.68 -2.75 7.89
C TYR A 92 -4.73 -4.26 7.88
N SER A 93 -3.88 -4.90 8.69
CA SER A 93 -3.83 -6.35 8.84
C SER A 93 -4.19 -6.72 10.27
N GLY A 94 -5.40 -7.17 10.45
CA GLY A 94 -5.97 -7.59 11.71
C GLY A 94 -6.51 -9.02 11.65
N THR A 95 -7.44 -9.33 12.53
CA THR A 95 -8.23 -10.57 12.45
C THR A 95 -9.31 -10.44 11.37
N ALA A 96 -9.82 -11.56 10.87
CA ALA A 96 -10.90 -11.56 9.88
C ALA A 96 -12.19 -10.85 10.37
N ILE A 97 -12.36 -10.72 11.69
CA ILE A 97 -13.49 -9.98 12.29
C ILE A 97 -13.25 -8.47 12.21
N GLN A 98 -12.02 -8.01 12.34
CA GLN A 98 -11.65 -6.60 12.31
C GLN A 98 -11.49 -6.06 10.88
N GLU A 99 -11.12 -6.90 9.92
CA GLU A 99 -11.10 -6.53 8.49
C GLU A 99 -12.52 -6.57 7.91
N ASN A 100 -13.36 -5.62 8.29
CA ASN A 100 -14.81 -5.63 8.06
C ASN A 100 -15.38 -4.30 7.54
N GLY A 101 -14.52 -3.32 7.24
CA GLY A 101 -14.94 -2.00 6.78
C GLY A 101 -15.21 -0.99 7.89
N THR A 102 -14.94 -1.33 9.14
CA THR A 102 -15.14 -0.46 10.30
C THR A 102 -13.80 0.05 10.81
N LEU A 103 -13.51 1.35 10.68
CA LEU A 103 -12.27 1.92 11.22
C LEU A 103 -12.16 1.81 12.75
N ALA A 104 -13.28 1.87 13.45
CA ALA A 104 -13.30 1.96 14.92
C ALA A 104 -12.78 0.69 15.62
N ASP A 105 -12.78 -0.47 14.96
CA ASP A 105 -12.26 -1.71 15.53
C ASP A 105 -10.87 -2.11 14.99
N ASN A 106 -10.28 -1.27 14.14
CA ASN A 106 -8.92 -1.43 13.62
C ASN A 106 -7.87 -0.95 14.64
N PHE A 107 -7.78 -1.57 15.80
CA PHE A 107 -6.86 -1.15 16.86
C PHE A 107 -5.85 -2.22 17.33
N ASN A 108 -6.04 -3.50 16.99
CA ASN A 108 -5.17 -4.59 17.42
C ASN A 108 -4.31 -5.19 16.29
N GLY A 109 -4.43 -4.67 15.08
CA GLY A 109 -3.67 -5.12 13.91
C GLY A 109 -2.44 -4.24 13.64
N THR A 110 -1.82 -4.50 12.51
CA THR A 110 -0.71 -3.69 12.00
C THR A 110 -1.17 -2.80 10.86
N TYR A 111 -0.64 -1.59 10.81
CA TYR A 111 -0.84 -0.65 9.73
C TYR A 111 0.40 -0.60 8.85
N MET A 112 0.19 -0.63 7.53
CA MET A 112 1.21 -0.31 6.54
C MET A 112 0.68 0.86 5.70
N TYR A 113 1.47 1.91 5.59
CA TYR A 113 1.14 3.08 4.78
C TYR A 113 1.88 3.01 3.45
N ILE A 114 1.14 2.91 2.35
CA ILE A 114 1.66 3.01 0.99
C ILE A 114 1.50 4.46 0.58
N LEU A 115 2.61 5.18 0.55
CA LEU A 115 2.64 6.63 0.29
C LEU A 115 2.15 6.94 -1.13
N PRO A 116 1.70 8.18 -1.40
CA PRO A 116 1.34 8.63 -2.75
C PRO A 116 2.44 8.41 -3.78
N ALA A 117 3.70 8.57 -3.40
CA ALA A 117 4.84 8.32 -4.29
C ALA A 117 4.97 6.85 -4.76
N ASN A 118 4.30 5.91 -4.09
CA ASN A 118 4.25 4.48 -4.41
C ASN A 118 2.87 4.02 -4.85
N THR A 119 1.97 4.97 -5.10
CA THR A 119 0.60 4.73 -5.55
C THR A 119 0.39 5.49 -6.85
N GLU A 120 0.10 4.78 -7.92
CA GLU A 120 -0.18 5.40 -9.21
C GLU A 120 -1.70 5.62 -9.34
N ILE A 121 -2.12 6.87 -9.48
CA ILE A 121 -3.53 7.22 -9.67
C ILE A 121 -3.77 7.46 -11.16
N ILE A 122 -4.62 6.63 -11.74
CA ILE A 122 -4.93 6.65 -13.18
C ILE A 122 -6.41 6.96 -13.37
N PRO A 123 -6.76 7.93 -14.23
CA PRO A 123 -8.15 8.15 -14.63
C PRO A 123 -8.74 6.91 -15.29
N TYR A 124 -9.95 6.54 -14.89
CA TYR A 124 -10.64 5.37 -15.41
C TYR A 124 -12.16 5.55 -15.33
N ASP A 125 -12.85 5.41 -16.46
CA ASP A 125 -14.30 5.58 -16.57
C ASP A 125 -14.75 6.93 -15.97
N ASN A 126 -15.66 6.93 -15.01
CA ASN A 126 -16.15 8.11 -14.28
C ASN A 126 -15.42 8.34 -12.94
N GLY A 127 -14.15 7.98 -12.87
CA GLY A 127 -13.31 8.13 -11.68
C GLY A 127 -11.88 7.74 -11.96
N TYR A 128 -11.33 6.89 -11.10
CA TYR A 128 -9.91 6.54 -11.08
C TYR A 128 -9.71 5.10 -10.62
N TYR A 129 -8.49 4.61 -10.78
CA TYR A 129 -7.97 3.55 -9.92
C TYR A 129 -6.64 3.97 -9.30
N ALA A 130 -6.41 3.48 -8.08
CA ALA A 130 -5.13 3.52 -7.41
C ALA A 130 -4.41 2.20 -7.67
N GLU A 131 -3.22 2.21 -8.25
CA GLU A 131 -2.38 1.04 -8.43
C GLU A 131 -1.20 1.08 -7.47
N PHE A 132 -1.02 0.01 -6.70
CA PHE A 132 0.01 -0.08 -5.68
C PHE A 132 0.51 -1.52 -5.48
N PRO A 133 1.80 -1.71 -5.12
CA PRO A 133 2.38 -3.01 -4.87
C PRO A 133 2.07 -3.52 -3.46
N VAL A 134 1.80 -4.83 -3.33
CA VAL A 134 1.68 -5.52 -2.03
C VAL A 134 2.26 -6.94 -2.13
N ASN A 135 2.77 -7.45 -1.03
CA ASN A 135 3.22 -8.85 -0.90
C ASN A 135 2.32 -9.69 0.01
N SER A 136 1.26 -9.08 0.51
CA SER A 136 0.22 -9.75 1.30
C SER A 136 -1.07 -8.96 1.22
N PHE A 137 -2.19 -9.61 1.51
CA PHE A 137 -3.50 -9.01 1.39
C PHE A 137 -4.17 -8.85 2.75
N SER A 138 -5.07 -7.89 2.85
CA SER A 138 -5.81 -7.51 4.05
C SER A 138 -6.91 -6.53 3.69
N GLU A 139 -7.16 -5.58 4.56
CA GLU A 139 -8.05 -4.45 4.35
C GLU A 139 -7.28 -3.24 3.83
N PHE A 140 -7.79 -2.60 2.78
CA PHE A 140 -7.18 -1.46 2.10
C PHE A 140 -8.09 -0.23 2.12
N TRP A 141 -7.52 0.90 2.46
CA TRP A 141 -8.18 2.18 2.63
C TRP A 141 -7.48 3.26 1.81
N LEU A 142 -8.22 3.99 0.97
CA LEU A 142 -7.68 5.17 0.29
C LEU A 142 -7.61 6.36 1.24
N ASN A 143 -6.46 7.02 1.27
CA ASN A 143 -6.15 8.22 2.04
C ASN A 143 -4.88 8.86 1.47
N ASN A 144 -4.22 9.75 2.17
CA ASN A 144 -2.95 10.34 1.73
C ASN A 144 -1.69 9.60 2.25
N GLY A 145 -1.84 8.34 2.70
CA GLY A 145 -0.72 7.51 3.13
C GLY A 145 -0.31 7.64 4.60
N GLY A 146 -1.01 8.51 5.36
CA GLY A 146 -0.78 8.71 6.79
C GLY A 146 0.32 9.69 7.14
N VAL A 147 0.24 10.23 8.36
CA VAL A 147 1.23 11.16 8.93
C VAL A 147 2.43 10.42 9.53
N ASN A 148 2.25 9.16 9.88
CA ASN A 148 3.26 8.29 10.47
C ASN A 148 3.76 7.26 9.45
N GLY A 149 4.00 7.70 8.22
CA GLY A 149 4.52 6.84 7.14
C GLY A 149 5.99 6.46 7.32
N ASP A 150 6.38 6.08 8.52
CA ASP A 150 7.73 5.62 8.86
C ASP A 150 7.94 4.11 8.66
N GLU A 151 6.96 3.41 8.06
CA GLU A 151 7.25 2.07 7.56
C GLU A 151 8.01 2.22 6.24
N PRO A 152 9.31 1.96 6.22
CA PRO A 152 10.06 1.99 4.97
C PRO A 152 9.47 0.93 4.05
N LEU A 153 8.96 1.34 2.89
CA LEU A 153 8.71 0.39 1.81
C LEU A 153 10.03 -0.31 1.53
N PRO A 154 10.04 -1.64 1.43
CA PRO A 154 11.27 -2.36 1.18
C PRO A 154 11.89 -1.84 -0.10
N VAL A 155 13.14 -1.42 -0.02
CA VAL A 155 13.94 -1.10 -1.19
C VAL A 155 13.96 -2.32 -2.10
N ASN A 156 13.52 -2.16 -3.33
CA ASN A 156 13.61 -3.23 -4.29
C ASN A 156 15.04 -3.23 -4.87
N ILE A 157 15.86 -4.19 -4.49
CA ILE A 157 17.18 -4.38 -5.07
C ILE A 157 17.00 -5.05 -6.43
N LEU A 158 17.25 -4.30 -7.50
CA LEU A 158 17.17 -4.78 -8.88
C LEU A 158 18.38 -5.62 -9.26
N SER A 159 19.57 -5.24 -8.76
CA SER A 159 20.80 -5.99 -8.93
C SER A 159 21.72 -5.78 -7.74
N PHE A 160 22.51 -6.79 -7.40
CA PHE A 160 23.63 -6.72 -6.46
C PHE A 160 24.76 -7.55 -7.00
N GLU A 161 25.91 -6.91 -7.27
CA GLU A 161 27.07 -7.55 -7.85
C GLU A 161 28.30 -7.29 -7.01
N ALA A 162 29.17 -8.28 -6.91
CA ALA A 162 30.46 -8.17 -6.26
C ALA A 162 31.56 -8.63 -7.22
N GLY A 163 32.50 -7.78 -7.52
CA GLY A 163 33.63 -8.03 -8.42
C GLY A 163 34.97 -7.79 -7.75
N LYS A 164 35.98 -8.65 -8.02
CA LYS A 164 37.34 -8.42 -7.56
C LYS A 164 37.99 -7.32 -8.41
N GLN A 165 38.50 -6.28 -7.76
CA GLN A 165 39.20 -5.20 -8.40
C GLN A 165 40.54 -4.95 -7.69
N GLY A 166 41.63 -5.43 -8.26
CA GLY A 166 42.94 -5.36 -7.62
C GLY A 166 42.98 -6.13 -6.29
N GLY A 167 43.32 -5.46 -5.20
CA GLY A 167 43.31 -6.01 -3.83
C GLY A 167 42.00 -5.78 -3.05
N ALA A 168 40.98 -5.21 -3.69
CA ALA A 168 39.69 -4.88 -3.10
C ALA A 168 38.55 -5.63 -3.78
N VAL A 169 37.35 -5.54 -3.19
CA VAL A 169 36.10 -5.99 -3.79
C VAL A 169 35.26 -4.76 -4.11
N LEU A 170 34.88 -4.63 -5.37
CA LEU A 170 33.92 -3.64 -5.81
C LEU A 170 32.51 -4.22 -5.64
N LEU A 171 31.66 -3.49 -4.92
CA LEU A 171 30.24 -3.80 -4.81
C LEU A 171 29.46 -2.79 -5.64
N GLN A 172 28.55 -3.29 -6.44
CA GLN A 172 27.61 -2.47 -7.21
C GLN A 172 26.21 -3.01 -6.98
N TRP A 173 25.27 -2.12 -6.73
CA TRP A 173 23.85 -2.47 -6.65
C TRP A 173 23.00 -1.41 -7.32
N GLN A 174 21.86 -1.83 -7.76
CA GLN A 174 20.83 -0.98 -8.32
C GLN A 174 19.52 -1.22 -7.55
N THR A 175 18.88 -0.15 -7.21
CA THR A 175 17.61 -0.17 -6.45
C THR A 175 16.52 0.50 -7.27
N ALA A 176 15.28 0.09 -7.04
CA ALA A 176 14.10 0.81 -7.48
C ALA A 176 13.32 1.28 -6.25
N ASN A 177 12.70 2.47 -6.35
CA ASN A 177 11.82 3.02 -5.32
C ASN A 177 12.51 3.24 -3.96
N GLU A 178 13.63 3.96 -3.96
CA GLU A 178 14.30 4.43 -2.75
C GLU A 178 13.49 5.55 -2.08
N ILE A 179 12.57 5.21 -1.20
CA ILE A 179 11.79 6.19 -0.48
C ILE A 179 12.12 6.10 1.00
N ASN A 180 12.52 7.24 1.58
CA ASN A 180 12.95 7.35 2.98
C ASN A 180 14.15 6.45 3.36
N VAL A 181 14.99 6.08 2.40
CA VAL A 181 16.24 5.36 2.67
C VAL A 181 17.29 6.38 3.10
N ALA A 182 17.68 6.35 4.35
CA ALA A 182 18.70 7.25 4.90
C ALA A 182 20.12 6.77 4.58
N SER A 183 20.35 5.46 4.52
CA SER A 183 21.67 4.87 4.27
C SER A 183 21.59 3.40 3.91
N TYR A 184 22.62 2.88 3.29
CA TYR A 184 22.89 1.45 3.13
C TYR A 184 24.10 1.08 3.99
N THR A 185 23.99 -0.01 4.71
CA THR A 185 25.12 -0.59 5.44
C THR A 185 25.61 -1.81 4.68
N VAL A 186 26.91 -1.84 4.38
CA VAL A 186 27.55 -2.99 3.77
C VAL A 186 28.23 -3.80 4.86
N GLU A 187 27.82 -5.03 5.00
CA GLU A 187 28.40 -5.97 5.94
C GLU A 187 29.03 -7.14 5.19
N ARG A 188 30.05 -7.75 5.76
CA ARG A 188 30.69 -8.94 5.22
C ARG A 188 30.68 -10.07 6.23
N SER A 189 30.72 -11.29 5.72
CA SER A 189 30.87 -12.49 6.55
C SER A 189 31.89 -13.45 5.93
N ALA A 190 32.69 -14.08 6.77
CA ALA A 190 33.62 -15.14 6.36
C ALA A 190 32.97 -16.52 6.37
N ASN A 191 31.88 -16.71 7.12
CA ASN A 191 31.21 -18.01 7.35
C ASN A 191 29.75 -18.01 6.89
N GLY A 192 29.22 -16.90 6.35
CA GLY A 192 27.85 -16.74 5.91
C GLY A 192 26.81 -16.66 7.05
N ARG A 193 27.25 -16.47 8.30
CA ARG A 193 26.37 -16.40 9.48
C ARG A 193 26.62 -15.16 10.33
N ASP A 194 27.88 -14.84 10.57
CA ASP A 194 28.29 -13.70 11.40
C ASP A 194 28.72 -12.56 10.48
N PHE A 195 27.99 -11.48 10.46
CA PHE A 195 28.21 -10.31 9.62
C PHE A 195 28.75 -9.13 10.45
N SER A 196 29.67 -8.35 9.87
CA SER A 196 30.27 -7.17 10.48
C SER A 196 30.74 -6.15 9.43
#